data_a5144a9d188147c6390c00742cc92c4f
#
_entry.id   a5144a9d188147c6390c00742cc92c4f
#
_cell.length_a   1.000
_cell.length_b   1.000
_cell.length_c   1.000
_cell.angle_alpha   90.00
_cell.angle_beta   90.00
_cell.angle_gamma   90.00
#
_symmetry.space_group_name_H-M   'P 1'
#
loop_
_entity.id
_entity.type
_entity.pdbx_description
1 polymer ?
#
loop_
_entity_poly.entity_id
_entity_poly.type
_entity_poly.pdbx_seq_one_letter_code
_entity_poly.pdbx_strand_id
1 'polypeptide(L)'
;MARIATITKKEELAADGQKVFDAIAQSRGVVGGPWLALLHSPEMAQRTMHLGSYVRFESTLDHKVIEFTALVAARELDCKHEWAAHVNHAQKAGVPAETIRLVHQKKGAETFSSEEAQIVSFVREMVHTHRVSESTFQTIFNRFGEKGMVELTATIGYYAMLACTLNTFDVYTATPPDDLKI
;
A
#
# COMPACT_ATOMS: atom_id res chain seq x y z
N MET A 1 10.78 13.26 -12.86
CA MET A 1 11.09 14.32 -11.83
C MET A 1 9.77 14.64 -11.16
N ALA A 2 9.74 14.75 -9.82
CA ALA A 2 8.48 15.07 -9.12
C ALA A 2 7.88 16.38 -9.62
N ARG A 3 6.53 16.44 -9.65
CA ARG A 3 5.75 17.58 -10.20
C ARG A 3 5.61 18.73 -9.20
N ILE A 4 5.98 18.51 -7.93
CA ILE A 4 6.08 19.52 -6.88
C ILE A 4 7.44 19.41 -6.19
N ALA A 5 7.85 20.44 -5.48
CA ALA A 5 9.02 20.34 -4.59
C ALA A 5 8.78 19.23 -3.57
N THR A 6 9.77 18.37 -3.36
CA THR A 6 9.69 17.29 -2.37
C THR A 6 10.29 17.78 -1.05
N ILE A 7 9.58 17.59 0.06
CA ILE A 7 10.07 17.92 1.39
C ILE A 7 10.96 16.78 1.89
N THR A 8 12.27 17.03 1.90
CA THR A 8 13.29 16.04 2.26
C THR A 8 13.94 16.32 3.61
N LYS A 9 13.80 17.55 4.11
CA LYS A 9 14.40 18.00 5.36
C LYS A 9 13.36 18.70 6.22
N LYS A 10 13.42 18.50 7.53
CA LYS A 10 12.46 19.12 8.46
C LYS A 10 12.54 20.63 8.52
N GLU A 11 13.72 21.19 8.21
CA GLU A 11 13.95 22.65 8.20
C GLU A 11 13.12 23.36 7.11
N GLU A 12 12.63 22.63 6.13
CA GLU A 12 11.72 23.14 5.08
C GLU A 12 10.29 23.39 5.60
N LEU A 13 10.00 22.96 6.84
CA LEU A 13 8.67 23.01 7.45
C LEU A 13 8.61 24.03 8.59
N ALA A 14 7.40 24.59 8.83
CA ALA A 14 7.10 25.31 10.07
C ALA A 14 7.13 24.35 11.29
N ALA A 15 7.22 24.90 12.49
CA ALA A 15 7.45 24.15 13.73
C ALA A 15 6.51 22.94 13.94
N ASP A 16 5.22 23.07 13.61
CA ASP A 16 4.27 21.97 13.75
C ASP A 16 4.50 20.87 12.69
N GLY A 17 4.88 21.25 11.47
CA GLY A 17 5.27 20.31 10.42
C GLY A 17 6.56 19.56 10.78
N GLN A 18 7.51 20.20 11.46
CA GLN A 18 8.74 19.54 11.93
C GLN A 18 8.43 18.40 12.92
N LYS A 19 7.46 18.59 13.82
CA LYS A 19 7.02 17.54 14.76
C LYS A 19 6.44 16.33 14.00
N VAL A 20 5.67 16.59 12.95
CA VAL A 20 5.11 15.51 12.11
C VAL A 20 6.20 14.81 11.34
N PHE A 21 7.18 15.53 10.80
CA PHE A 21 8.35 14.95 10.14
C PHE A 21 9.10 13.99 11.07
N ASP A 22 9.41 14.45 12.29
CA ASP A 22 10.12 13.64 13.29
C ASP A 22 9.30 12.38 13.69
N ALA A 23 7.96 12.51 13.84
CA ALA A 23 7.08 11.39 14.13
C ALA A 23 7.05 10.36 12.98
N ILE A 24 7.05 10.80 11.73
CA ILE A 24 7.14 9.91 10.57
C ILE A 24 8.51 9.20 10.55
N ALA A 25 9.60 9.93 10.77
CA ALA A 25 10.95 9.35 10.85
C ALA A 25 11.04 8.28 11.94
N GLN A 26 10.49 8.55 13.12
CA GLN A 26 10.44 7.59 14.22
C GLN A 26 9.62 6.34 13.88
N SER A 27 8.46 6.51 13.27
CA SER A 27 7.56 5.39 12.93
C SER A 27 8.04 4.55 11.75
N ARG A 28 8.73 5.14 10.77
CA ARG A 28 9.08 4.52 9.48
C ARG A 28 10.58 4.31 9.27
N GLY A 29 11.40 4.82 10.17
CA GLY A 29 12.87 4.81 10.05
C GLY A 29 13.41 5.89 9.12
N VAL A 30 12.66 6.30 8.11
CA VAL A 30 13.02 7.34 7.15
C VAL A 30 11.79 8.08 6.64
N VAL A 31 11.95 9.36 6.33
CA VAL A 31 10.93 10.15 5.62
C VAL A 31 11.19 10.04 4.12
N GLY A 32 10.31 9.34 3.41
CA GLY A 32 10.47 9.06 1.98
C GLY A 32 9.13 8.68 1.34
N GLY A 33 9.13 8.42 0.03
CA GLY A 33 7.91 8.02 -0.68
C GLY A 33 6.80 9.06 -0.58
N PRO A 34 5.57 8.65 -0.23
CA PRO A 34 4.41 9.54 -0.21
C PRO A 34 4.57 10.71 0.77
N TRP A 35 5.40 10.55 1.82
CA TRP A 35 5.63 11.59 2.83
C TRP A 35 6.27 12.83 2.25
N LEU A 36 7.10 12.69 1.20
CA LEU A 36 7.76 13.82 0.53
C LEU A 36 6.75 14.81 -0.09
N ALA A 37 5.57 14.32 -0.46
CA ALA A 37 4.47 15.14 -0.97
C ALA A 37 3.45 15.48 0.12
N LEU A 38 3.06 14.50 0.96
CA LEU A 38 2.05 14.70 2.02
C LEU A 38 2.44 15.76 3.04
N LEU A 39 3.74 15.95 3.30
CA LEU A 39 4.24 16.96 4.24
C LEU A 39 3.97 18.41 3.81
N HIS A 40 3.55 18.68 2.58
CA HIS A 40 2.97 19.99 2.24
C HIS A 40 1.67 20.28 2.98
N SER A 41 1.02 19.25 3.54
CA SER A 41 -0.09 19.34 4.49
C SER A 41 0.23 18.49 5.72
N PRO A 42 0.96 19.04 6.72
CA PRO A 42 1.44 18.27 7.87
C PRO A 42 0.32 17.55 8.62
N GLU A 43 -0.85 18.18 8.75
CA GLU A 43 -2.01 17.56 9.41
C GLU A 43 -2.51 16.31 8.61
N MET A 44 -2.57 16.41 7.29
CA MET A 44 -2.92 15.25 6.44
C MET A 44 -1.86 14.15 6.57
N ALA A 45 -0.58 14.50 6.53
CA ALA A 45 0.52 13.56 6.72
C ALA A 45 0.40 12.83 8.07
N GLN A 46 0.12 13.55 9.16
CA GLN A 46 -0.05 12.98 10.49
C GLN A 46 -1.21 11.98 10.55
N ARG A 47 -2.39 12.34 10.03
CA ARG A 47 -3.56 11.46 10.00
C ARG A 47 -3.32 10.22 9.14
N THR A 48 -2.67 10.40 8.01
CA THR A 48 -2.25 9.30 7.12
C THR A 48 -1.27 8.36 7.81
N MET A 49 -0.31 8.92 8.56
CA MET A 49 0.65 8.13 9.34
C MET A 49 -0.07 7.29 10.41
N HIS A 50 -1.01 7.86 11.15
CA HIS A 50 -1.75 7.14 12.19
C HIS A 50 -2.57 5.99 11.60
N LEU A 51 -3.32 6.24 10.51
CA LEU A 51 -4.04 5.17 9.81
C LEU A 51 -3.09 4.07 9.32
N GLY A 52 -1.98 4.47 8.70
CA GLY A 52 -0.99 3.52 8.19
C GLY A 52 -0.27 2.75 9.30
N SER A 53 -0.14 3.30 10.51
CA SER A 53 0.38 2.57 11.67
C SER A 53 -0.58 1.48 12.10
N TYR A 54 -1.87 1.80 12.20
CA TYR A 54 -2.89 0.80 12.50
C TYR A 54 -2.91 -0.32 11.46
N VAL A 55 -3.03 0.01 10.17
CA VAL A 55 -3.08 -0.96 9.08
C VAL A 55 -1.88 -1.91 9.10
N ARG A 56 -0.68 -1.40 9.33
CA ARG A 56 0.55 -2.18 9.19
C ARG A 56 0.94 -2.95 10.45
N PHE A 57 0.62 -2.43 11.65
CA PHE A 57 1.20 -2.93 12.89
C PHE A 57 0.18 -3.31 13.96
N GLU A 58 -1.06 -2.86 13.84
CA GLU A 58 -2.09 -3.01 14.87
C GLU A 58 -3.32 -3.80 14.37
N SER A 59 -3.45 -3.97 13.05
CA SER A 59 -4.50 -4.76 12.41
C SER A 59 -4.46 -6.23 12.88
N THR A 60 -5.61 -6.87 12.92
CA THR A 60 -5.74 -8.30 13.24
C THR A 60 -5.40 -9.22 12.06
N LEU A 61 -5.18 -8.66 10.88
CA LEU A 61 -4.79 -9.42 9.70
C LEU A 61 -3.34 -9.90 9.81
N ASP A 62 -3.07 -11.09 9.32
CA ASP A 62 -1.71 -11.60 9.19
C ASP A 62 -0.86 -10.64 8.34
N HIS A 63 0.39 -10.41 8.76
CA HIS A 63 1.30 -9.50 8.07
C HIS A 63 1.52 -9.86 6.59
N LYS A 64 1.53 -11.16 6.27
CA LYS A 64 1.58 -11.63 4.89
C LYS A 64 0.36 -11.18 4.08
N VAL A 65 -0.83 -11.20 4.68
CA VAL A 65 -2.07 -10.74 4.03
C VAL A 65 -2.00 -9.24 3.76
N ILE A 66 -1.52 -8.45 4.74
CA ILE A 66 -1.37 -7.00 4.60
C ILE A 66 -0.40 -6.66 3.45
N GLU A 67 0.79 -7.24 3.46
CA GLU A 67 1.82 -6.94 2.46
C GLU A 67 1.43 -7.44 1.06
N PHE A 68 0.77 -8.60 0.97
CA PHE A 68 0.24 -9.10 -0.28
C PHE A 68 -0.87 -8.21 -0.84
N THR A 69 -1.78 -7.74 0.01
CA THR A 69 -2.84 -6.80 -0.37
C THR A 69 -2.26 -5.48 -0.87
N ALA A 70 -1.28 -4.92 -0.16
CA ALA A 70 -0.57 -3.71 -0.56
C ALA A 70 0.10 -3.87 -1.94
N LEU A 71 0.76 -5.01 -2.15
CA LEU A 71 1.45 -5.32 -3.40
C LEU A 71 0.48 -5.43 -4.58
N VAL A 72 -0.65 -6.14 -4.40
CA VAL A 72 -1.68 -6.25 -5.44
C VAL A 72 -2.28 -4.88 -5.74
N ALA A 73 -2.66 -4.10 -4.72
CA ALA A 73 -3.22 -2.76 -4.89
C ALA A 73 -2.24 -1.83 -5.62
N ALA A 74 -0.96 -1.83 -5.23
CA ALA A 74 0.08 -1.04 -5.89
C ALA A 74 0.22 -1.37 -7.38
N ARG A 75 0.15 -2.68 -7.73
CA ARG A 75 0.26 -3.12 -9.11
C ARG A 75 -0.98 -2.83 -9.95
N GLU A 76 -2.17 -2.99 -9.39
CA GLU A 76 -3.42 -2.68 -10.10
C GLU A 76 -3.58 -1.17 -10.34
N LEU A 77 -3.01 -0.33 -9.47
CA LEU A 77 -2.98 1.13 -9.61
C LEU A 77 -1.74 1.64 -10.37
N ASP A 78 -0.89 0.75 -10.90
CA ASP A 78 0.37 1.08 -11.56
C ASP A 78 1.24 2.06 -10.77
N CYS A 79 1.23 1.93 -9.44
CA CYS A 79 2.02 2.76 -8.54
C CYS A 79 3.44 2.21 -8.39
N LYS A 80 4.36 2.73 -9.19
CA LYS A 80 5.76 2.28 -9.24
C LYS A 80 6.45 2.31 -7.89
N HIS A 81 6.20 3.34 -7.08
CA HIS A 81 6.85 3.50 -5.79
C HIS A 81 6.38 2.44 -4.78
N GLU A 82 5.04 2.32 -4.58
CA GLU A 82 4.49 1.34 -3.64
C GLU A 82 4.82 -0.10 -4.09
N TRP A 83 4.73 -0.37 -5.40
CA TRP A 83 5.17 -1.65 -5.93
C TRP A 83 6.61 -1.98 -5.53
N ALA A 84 7.55 -1.07 -5.83
CA ALA A 84 8.97 -1.27 -5.56
C ALA A 84 9.27 -1.42 -4.06
N ALA A 85 8.61 -0.63 -3.21
CA ALA A 85 8.79 -0.71 -1.77
C ALA A 85 8.24 -2.03 -1.20
N HIS A 86 7.06 -2.46 -1.67
CA HIS A 86 6.37 -3.63 -1.10
C HIS A 86 6.83 -4.97 -1.65
N VAL A 87 7.55 -5.06 -2.79
CA VAL A 87 8.16 -6.33 -3.26
C VAL A 87 9.02 -6.95 -2.15
N ASN A 88 9.95 -6.20 -1.57
CA ASN A 88 10.82 -6.71 -0.52
C ASN A 88 10.07 -7.00 0.79
N HIS A 89 9.06 -6.20 1.13
CA HIS A 89 8.24 -6.42 2.32
C HIS A 89 7.40 -7.69 2.19
N ALA A 90 6.76 -7.90 1.04
CA ALA A 90 5.99 -9.10 0.76
C ALA A 90 6.86 -10.37 0.81
N GLN A 91 8.08 -10.33 0.23
CA GLN A 91 9.02 -11.45 0.33
C GLN A 91 9.38 -11.77 1.80
N LYS A 92 9.70 -10.76 2.59
CA LYS A 92 10.01 -10.92 4.02
C LYS A 92 8.83 -11.43 4.83
N ALA A 93 7.61 -11.07 4.44
CA ALA A 93 6.36 -11.57 5.04
C ALA A 93 6.00 -12.99 4.57
N GLY A 94 6.79 -13.60 3.70
CA GLY A 94 6.59 -14.99 3.25
C GLY A 94 5.67 -15.13 2.04
N VAL A 95 5.46 -14.07 1.25
CA VAL A 95 4.82 -14.18 -0.07
C VAL A 95 5.81 -14.84 -1.03
N PRO A 96 5.44 -15.95 -1.69
CA PRO A 96 6.33 -16.64 -2.62
C PRO A 96 6.78 -15.73 -3.78
N ALA A 97 8.03 -15.89 -4.22
CA ALA A 97 8.57 -15.13 -5.34
C ALA A 97 7.75 -15.33 -6.63
N GLU A 98 7.23 -16.54 -6.85
CA GLU A 98 6.36 -16.82 -7.98
C GLU A 98 5.05 -16.04 -7.90
N THR A 99 4.41 -16.00 -6.73
CA THR A 99 3.20 -15.19 -6.50
C THR A 99 3.44 -13.72 -6.83
N ILE A 100 4.59 -13.17 -6.43
CA ILE A 100 4.97 -11.79 -6.77
C ILE A 100 5.08 -11.60 -8.29
N ARG A 101 5.66 -12.56 -9.01
CA ARG A 101 5.71 -12.53 -10.48
C ARG A 101 4.33 -12.60 -11.14
N LEU A 102 3.43 -13.42 -10.60
CA LEU A 102 2.04 -13.47 -11.08
C LEU A 102 1.33 -12.12 -10.91
N VAL A 103 1.52 -11.47 -9.77
CA VAL A 103 1.00 -10.10 -9.52
C VAL A 103 1.62 -9.11 -10.50
N HIS A 104 2.96 -9.13 -10.66
CA HIS A 104 3.67 -8.27 -11.61
C HIS A 104 3.10 -8.36 -13.02
N GLN A 105 2.82 -9.58 -13.48
CA GLN A 105 2.26 -9.87 -14.81
C GLN A 105 0.74 -9.64 -14.90
N LYS A 106 0.07 -9.21 -13.82
CA LYS A 106 -1.40 -9.08 -13.74
C LYS A 106 -2.14 -10.34 -14.17
N LYS A 107 -1.62 -11.53 -13.81
CA LYS A 107 -2.24 -12.81 -14.16
C LYS A 107 -3.64 -12.94 -13.57
N GLY A 108 -4.50 -13.72 -14.22
CA GLY A 108 -5.85 -14.03 -13.75
C GLY A 108 -5.86 -14.67 -12.35
N ALA A 109 -6.91 -14.45 -11.58
CA ALA A 109 -7.01 -14.96 -10.21
C ALA A 109 -6.88 -16.50 -10.15
N GLU A 110 -7.29 -17.20 -11.17
CA GLU A 110 -7.19 -18.66 -11.32
C GLU A 110 -5.76 -19.22 -11.33
N THR A 111 -4.74 -18.35 -11.50
CA THR A 111 -3.33 -18.76 -11.50
C THR A 111 -2.71 -18.75 -10.10
N PHE A 112 -3.41 -18.18 -9.13
CA PHE A 112 -2.96 -18.07 -7.74
C PHE A 112 -3.48 -19.25 -6.89
N SER A 113 -2.88 -19.46 -5.72
CA SER A 113 -3.49 -20.37 -4.75
C SER A 113 -4.89 -19.88 -4.36
N SER A 114 -5.74 -20.77 -3.84
CA SER A 114 -7.12 -20.41 -3.46
C SER A 114 -7.16 -19.18 -2.52
N GLU A 115 -6.26 -19.13 -1.54
CA GLU A 115 -6.21 -18.03 -0.57
C GLU A 115 -5.72 -16.71 -1.17
N GLU A 116 -4.77 -16.77 -2.08
CA GLU A 116 -4.25 -15.59 -2.78
C GLU A 116 -5.26 -15.09 -3.81
N ALA A 117 -5.92 -15.99 -4.54
CA ALA A 117 -6.97 -15.67 -5.51
C ALA A 117 -8.11 -14.86 -4.89
N GLN A 118 -8.51 -15.18 -3.64
CA GLN A 118 -9.52 -14.43 -2.90
C GLN A 118 -9.13 -12.98 -2.71
N ILE A 119 -7.89 -12.72 -2.27
CA ILE A 119 -7.37 -11.36 -2.07
C ILE A 119 -7.23 -10.62 -3.40
N VAL A 120 -6.67 -11.29 -4.43
CA VAL A 120 -6.52 -10.70 -5.77
C VAL A 120 -7.87 -10.27 -6.33
N SER A 121 -8.89 -11.14 -6.26
CA SER A 121 -10.23 -10.84 -6.74
C SER A 121 -10.84 -9.66 -5.97
N PHE A 122 -10.74 -9.67 -4.64
CA PHE A 122 -11.28 -8.59 -3.81
C PHE A 122 -10.64 -7.23 -4.12
N VAL A 123 -9.30 -7.18 -4.22
CA VAL A 123 -8.57 -5.95 -4.58
C VAL A 123 -8.99 -5.46 -5.96
N ARG A 124 -9.03 -6.35 -6.96
CA ARG A 124 -9.38 -5.99 -8.35
C ARG A 124 -10.80 -5.48 -8.47
N GLU A 125 -11.75 -6.14 -7.85
CA GLU A 125 -13.14 -5.66 -7.84
C GLU A 125 -13.23 -4.26 -7.20
N MET A 126 -12.59 -4.04 -6.05
CA MET A 126 -12.55 -2.73 -5.41
C MET A 126 -11.93 -1.65 -6.29
N VAL A 127 -10.79 -1.94 -6.91
CA VAL A 127 -10.00 -0.95 -7.67
C VAL A 127 -10.62 -0.64 -9.04
N HIS A 128 -11.15 -1.66 -9.73
CA HIS A 128 -11.61 -1.49 -11.11
C HIS A 128 -13.12 -1.28 -11.24
N THR A 129 -13.91 -1.94 -10.40
CA THR A 129 -15.37 -1.84 -10.46
C THR A 129 -15.97 -0.98 -9.35
N HIS A 130 -15.17 -0.63 -8.34
CA HIS A 130 -15.55 0.13 -7.14
C HIS A 130 -16.66 -0.54 -6.31
N ARG A 131 -16.88 -1.81 -6.53
CA ARG A 131 -17.87 -2.65 -5.85
C ARG A 131 -17.34 -4.07 -5.76
N VAL A 132 -17.78 -4.78 -4.72
CA VAL A 132 -17.46 -6.19 -4.52
C VAL A 132 -18.71 -7.02 -4.83
N SER A 133 -18.52 -8.08 -5.62
CA SER A 133 -19.59 -9.04 -5.91
C SER A 133 -19.99 -9.81 -4.64
N GLU A 134 -21.24 -10.30 -4.59
CA GLU A 134 -21.71 -11.07 -3.43
C GLU A 134 -20.84 -12.31 -3.17
N SER A 135 -20.40 -13.00 -4.21
CA SER A 135 -19.55 -14.19 -4.07
C SER A 135 -18.19 -13.86 -3.47
N THR A 136 -17.55 -12.78 -3.92
CA THR A 136 -16.26 -12.30 -3.36
C THR A 136 -16.45 -11.80 -1.93
N PHE A 137 -17.55 -11.07 -1.66
CA PHE A 137 -17.89 -10.61 -0.31
C PHE A 137 -17.99 -11.80 0.65
N GLN A 138 -18.81 -12.80 0.35
CA GLN A 138 -19.01 -13.96 1.23
C GLN A 138 -17.73 -14.74 1.44
N THR A 139 -16.88 -14.87 0.42
CA THR A 139 -15.60 -15.54 0.52
C THR A 139 -14.67 -14.85 1.51
N ILE A 140 -14.54 -13.53 1.42
CA ILE A 140 -13.69 -12.73 2.32
C ILE A 140 -14.30 -12.68 3.73
N PHE A 141 -15.62 -12.51 3.84
CA PHE A 141 -16.32 -12.50 5.11
C PHE A 141 -16.14 -13.82 5.89
N ASN A 142 -16.30 -14.96 5.21
CA ASN A 142 -16.13 -16.28 5.82
C ASN A 142 -14.70 -16.52 6.31
N ARG A 143 -13.71 -15.91 5.64
CA ARG A 143 -12.30 -16.06 6.00
C ARG A 143 -11.85 -15.14 7.14
N PHE A 144 -12.26 -13.90 7.13
CA PHE A 144 -11.72 -12.88 8.03
C PHE A 144 -12.73 -12.32 9.03
N GLY A 145 -14.02 -12.63 8.87
CA GLY A 145 -15.10 -12.07 9.68
C GLY A 145 -15.30 -10.57 9.42
N GLU A 146 -16.19 -9.96 10.17
CA GLU A 146 -16.55 -8.54 10.03
C GLU A 146 -15.35 -7.63 10.21
N LYS A 147 -14.61 -7.81 11.30
CA LYS A 147 -13.47 -6.96 11.64
C LYS A 147 -12.36 -7.08 10.60
N GLY A 148 -11.94 -8.30 10.27
CA GLY A 148 -10.87 -8.51 9.30
C GLY A 148 -11.25 -8.02 7.90
N MET A 149 -12.52 -8.13 7.50
CA MET A 149 -13.00 -7.58 6.23
C MET A 149 -12.95 -6.04 6.20
N VAL A 150 -13.33 -5.38 7.30
CA VAL A 150 -13.19 -3.91 7.43
C VAL A 150 -11.72 -3.51 7.33
N GLU A 151 -10.84 -4.21 8.03
CA GLU A 151 -9.40 -3.93 8.02
C GLU A 151 -8.77 -4.19 6.65
N LEU A 152 -9.18 -5.25 5.94
CA LEU A 152 -8.72 -5.53 4.57
C LEU A 152 -9.18 -4.44 3.60
N THR A 153 -10.44 -4.01 3.70
CA THR A 153 -10.97 -2.91 2.91
C THR A 153 -10.22 -1.61 3.18
N ALA A 154 -9.96 -1.30 4.46
CA ALA A 154 -9.19 -0.13 4.86
C ALA A 154 -7.74 -0.21 4.34
N THR A 155 -7.13 -1.39 4.32
CA THR A 155 -5.79 -1.62 3.76
C THR A 155 -5.74 -1.26 2.28
N ILE A 156 -6.70 -1.75 1.49
CA ILE A 156 -6.80 -1.41 0.06
C ILE A 156 -6.96 0.10 -0.12
N GLY A 157 -7.90 0.72 0.61
CA GLY A 157 -8.17 2.16 0.52
C GLY A 157 -6.96 3.01 0.92
N TYR A 158 -6.22 2.60 1.95
CA TYR A 158 -5.00 3.27 2.38
C TYR A 158 -3.93 3.27 1.28
N TYR A 159 -3.63 2.09 0.70
CA TYR A 159 -2.63 2.01 -0.36
C TYR A 159 -3.11 2.65 -1.67
N ALA A 160 -4.42 2.64 -1.95
CA ALA A 160 -4.98 3.40 -3.07
C ALA A 160 -4.80 4.92 -2.90
N MET A 161 -5.02 5.45 -1.69
CA MET A 161 -4.77 6.86 -1.39
C MET A 161 -3.29 7.22 -1.56
N LEU A 162 -2.36 6.38 -1.07
CA LEU A 162 -0.93 6.59 -1.27
C LEU A 162 -0.54 6.53 -2.75
N ALA A 163 -1.09 5.57 -3.49
CA ALA A 163 -0.88 5.47 -4.93
C ALA A 163 -1.38 6.72 -5.68
N CYS A 164 -2.57 7.23 -5.34
CA CYS A 164 -3.08 8.49 -5.89
C CYS A 164 -2.13 9.66 -5.62
N THR A 165 -1.60 9.76 -4.40
CA THR A 165 -0.62 10.80 -4.04
C THR A 165 0.65 10.66 -4.86
N LEU A 166 1.26 9.49 -4.87
CA LEU A 166 2.52 9.23 -5.56
C LEU A 166 2.42 9.42 -7.08
N ASN A 167 1.35 8.91 -7.69
CA ASN A 167 1.11 9.01 -9.12
C ASN A 167 0.77 10.45 -9.53
N THR A 168 -0.02 11.19 -8.72
CA THR A 168 -0.36 12.60 -9.00
C THR A 168 0.89 13.48 -9.04
N PHE A 169 1.78 13.30 -8.07
CA PHE A 169 2.96 14.14 -7.91
C PHE A 169 4.23 13.57 -8.53
N ASP A 170 4.14 12.40 -9.17
CA ASP A 170 5.26 11.69 -9.81
C ASP A 170 6.45 11.50 -8.83
N VAL A 171 6.12 11.06 -7.60
CA VAL A 171 7.13 10.78 -6.57
C VAL A 171 7.54 9.31 -6.65
N TYR A 172 8.77 9.07 -7.05
CA TYR A 172 9.33 7.74 -7.19
C TYR A 172 10.75 7.68 -6.62
N THR A 173 10.90 7.06 -5.46
CA THR A 173 12.18 6.98 -4.72
C THR A 173 12.62 5.55 -4.41
N ALA A 174 11.77 4.55 -4.70
CA ALA A 174 12.09 3.14 -4.53
C ALA A 174 12.33 2.47 -5.88
N THR A 175 13.23 1.50 -5.93
CA THR A 175 13.55 0.73 -7.15
C THR A 175 13.34 -0.75 -6.86
N PRO A 176 12.49 -1.45 -7.63
CA PRO A 176 12.33 -2.89 -7.50
C PRO A 176 13.51 -3.63 -8.15
N PRO A 177 13.65 -4.95 -7.94
CA PRO A 177 14.51 -5.80 -8.75
C PRO A 177 14.27 -5.58 -10.26
N ASP A 178 15.31 -5.75 -11.08
CA ASP A 178 15.27 -5.41 -12.51
C ASP A 178 14.19 -6.19 -13.28
N ASP A 179 13.95 -7.45 -12.92
CA ASP A 179 12.93 -8.33 -13.51
C ASP A 179 11.50 -8.03 -13.03
N LEU A 180 11.33 -7.12 -12.10
CA LEU A 180 10.04 -6.71 -11.50
C LEU A 180 9.72 -5.22 -11.70
N LYS A 181 10.37 -4.55 -12.64
CA LYS A 181 10.05 -3.15 -12.99
C LYS A 181 8.69 -3.04 -13.69
N ILE A 182 7.91 -2.01 -13.35
CA ILE A 182 6.62 -1.68 -13.96
C ILE A 182 6.62 -0.28 -14.54
#